data_1c12f8045f7d142e8d9a285baca6f7ba
#
_entry.id   1c12f8045f7d142e8d9a285baca6f7ba
#
_cell.length_a   1.000
_cell.length_b   1.000
_cell.length_c   1.000
_cell.angle_alpha   90.00
_cell.angle_beta   90.00
_cell.angle_gamma   90.00
#
_symmetry.space_group_name_H-M   'P 1'
#
loop_
_entity.id
_entity.type
_entity.pdbx_description
1 polymer ?
#
loop_
_entity_poly.entity_id
_entity_poly.type
_entity_poly.pdbx_seq_one_letter_code
_entity_poly.pdbx_strand_id
1 'polypeptide(L)'
;MNDAVGSLDALKAVDPDVYAAIAAEEERQRDKLLLIASENFASPAVLAAQGSLMTNKYAEGYPGKRYYGGCQHVDTVENLAIQRCKQIFGAEHVNVQPHSGSQANMAAYLSVLKPGDTILGMDLAQGGHLTHGSKVNFSGILFRVFSYGVDRETETINYDAVQKLAEECRPRMLVVGASAYSRTFDFPRFQQIAKSVSAYLLVDIAHIAGLIAAGLHPNPVPYADFVTTTTHKTLRGPRGGVVMCKAEHAKAVDKYIFPGIQGGPLMHVIAAKAVAFKEALSPAFTRYQQQVIANAKVLAQGLLDRGYKIVSGGTDTHLMLMNLTNKGITGKEADAALGVAGIIVNKNAVPYDEKPPAVASGIRLGSPIVSTRGMKEAEMKEIVGLVDRVLQHRQDPAVLEEVRIQAKALCSRFPIFHTY
;
A
#
# COMPACT_ATOMS: atom_id res chain seq x y z
N MET A 1 -6.89 4.92 -34.10
CA MET A 1 -7.74 4.31 -33.04
C MET A 1 -8.89 5.26 -32.83
N ASN A 2 -10.15 4.74 -32.75
CA ASN A 2 -11.32 5.60 -32.56
C ASN A 2 -11.19 6.39 -31.26
N ASP A 3 -11.22 7.71 -31.33
CA ASP A 3 -11.12 8.63 -30.18
C ASP A 3 -12.29 8.49 -29.17
N ALA A 4 -13.27 7.65 -29.47
CA ALA A 4 -14.47 7.43 -28.65
C ALA A 4 -14.31 6.34 -27.56
N VAL A 5 -13.25 5.51 -27.60
CA VAL A 5 -13.09 4.42 -26.63
C VAL A 5 -12.49 4.98 -25.35
N GLY A 6 -13.29 4.99 -24.29
CA GLY A 6 -12.86 5.46 -22.95
C GLY A 6 -12.94 6.99 -22.78
N SER A 7 -13.63 7.73 -23.65
CA SER A 7 -13.83 9.16 -23.46
C SER A 7 -14.86 9.45 -22.39
N LEU A 8 -14.60 10.46 -21.56
CA LEU A 8 -15.56 10.94 -20.56
C LEU A 8 -16.83 11.51 -21.22
N ASP A 9 -16.77 11.95 -22.46
CA ASP A 9 -17.95 12.42 -23.22
C ASP A 9 -18.93 11.29 -23.52
N ALA A 10 -18.41 10.09 -23.87
CA ALA A 10 -19.27 8.92 -24.07
C ALA A 10 -19.97 8.52 -22.77
N LEU A 11 -19.23 8.57 -21.63
CA LEU A 11 -19.81 8.30 -20.31
C LEU A 11 -20.89 9.34 -19.96
N LYS A 12 -20.62 10.62 -20.16
CA LYS A 12 -21.57 11.71 -19.91
C LYS A 12 -22.87 11.58 -20.69
N ALA A 13 -22.78 11.11 -21.92
CA ALA A 13 -23.95 10.89 -22.79
C ALA A 13 -24.81 9.70 -22.34
N VAL A 14 -24.21 8.65 -21.75
CA VAL A 14 -24.88 7.41 -21.35
C VAL A 14 -25.34 7.46 -19.88
N ASP A 15 -24.48 7.96 -19.00
CA ASP A 15 -24.73 8.01 -17.56
C ASP A 15 -24.16 9.29 -16.94
N PRO A 16 -24.98 10.38 -16.97
CA PRO A 16 -24.58 11.67 -16.42
C PRO A 16 -24.33 11.64 -14.90
N ASP A 17 -24.97 10.72 -14.14
CA ASP A 17 -24.83 10.64 -12.69
C ASP A 17 -23.46 10.06 -12.32
N VAL A 18 -23.03 8.99 -12.99
CA VAL A 18 -21.68 8.42 -12.81
C VAL A 18 -20.63 9.42 -13.30
N TYR A 19 -20.87 10.12 -14.42
CA TYR A 19 -19.97 11.17 -14.89
C TYR A 19 -19.81 12.29 -13.83
N ALA A 20 -20.91 12.76 -13.24
CA ALA A 20 -20.88 13.80 -12.21
C ALA A 20 -20.10 13.34 -10.95
N ALA A 21 -20.27 12.08 -10.54
CA ALA A 21 -19.54 11.52 -9.40
C ALA A 21 -18.01 11.45 -9.67
N ILE A 22 -17.62 11.06 -10.89
CA ILE A 22 -16.19 11.02 -11.29
C ILE A 22 -15.61 12.43 -11.34
N ALA A 23 -16.34 13.41 -11.91
CA ALA A 23 -15.91 14.80 -11.96
C ALA A 23 -15.75 15.41 -10.56
N ALA A 24 -16.67 15.11 -9.63
CA ALA A 24 -16.56 15.54 -8.23
C ALA A 24 -15.37 14.91 -7.51
N GLU A 25 -15.05 13.63 -7.77
CA GLU A 25 -13.88 12.97 -7.22
C GLU A 25 -12.57 13.56 -7.79
N GLU A 26 -12.54 13.88 -9.08
CA GLU A 26 -11.42 14.58 -9.69
C GLU A 26 -11.19 15.95 -9.04
N GLU A 27 -12.27 16.73 -8.83
CA GLU A 27 -12.20 18.00 -8.10
C GLU A 27 -11.68 17.81 -6.68
N ARG A 28 -12.20 16.81 -5.95
CA ARG A 28 -11.73 16.48 -4.60
C ARG A 28 -10.24 16.18 -4.57
N GLN A 29 -9.76 15.36 -5.50
CA GLN A 29 -8.34 15.01 -5.60
C GLN A 29 -7.47 16.22 -5.98
N ARG A 30 -7.96 17.10 -6.85
CA ARG A 30 -7.25 18.32 -7.26
C ARG A 30 -7.13 19.31 -6.11
N ASP A 31 -8.20 19.53 -5.36
CA ASP A 31 -8.33 20.64 -4.43
C ASP A 31 -7.89 20.33 -2.99
N LYS A 32 -7.68 19.04 -2.63
CA LYS A 32 -7.35 18.65 -1.26
C LYS A 32 -5.91 18.14 -1.13
N LEU A 33 -5.31 18.39 0.05
CA LEU A 33 -4.03 17.79 0.45
C LEU A 33 -4.27 16.35 0.90
N LEU A 34 -3.84 15.39 0.09
CA LEU A 34 -4.04 13.97 0.34
C LEU A 34 -2.76 13.39 0.99
N LEU A 35 -2.86 13.01 2.25
CA LEU A 35 -1.77 12.45 3.04
C LEU A 35 -2.02 11.00 3.48
N ILE A 36 -2.97 10.30 2.85
CA ILE A 36 -3.22 8.88 3.12
C ILE A 36 -2.03 8.07 2.57
N ALA A 37 -1.31 7.39 3.47
CA ALA A 37 -0.07 6.68 3.15
C ALA A 37 -0.21 5.54 2.13
N SER A 38 -1.42 5.00 1.97
CA SER A 38 -1.73 3.89 1.06
C SER A 38 -2.31 4.34 -0.29
N GLU A 39 -2.41 5.64 -0.54
CA GLU A 39 -2.91 6.21 -1.79
C GLU A 39 -1.78 6.80 -2.64
N ASN A 40 -2.00 6.82 -3.95
CA ASN A 40 -1.13 7.47 -4.91
C ASN A 40 -1.90 7.80 -6.20
N PHE A 41 -1.37 8.68 -7.02
CA PHE A 41 -1.90 8.96 -8.35
C PHE A 41 -1.22 8.08 -9.39
N ALA A 42 -1.99 7.22 -10.05
CA ALA A 42 -1.52 6.48 -11.21
C ALA A 42 -1.23 7.45 -12.36
N SER A 43 -0.20 7.14 -13.18
CA SER A 43 0.12 7.95 -14.34
C SER A 43 -0.99 7.87 -15.41
N PRO A 44 -1.08 8.87 -16.31
CA PRO A 44 -1.99 8.81 -17.43
C PRO A 44 -1.82 7.55 -18.30
N ALA A 45 -0.58 7.07 -18.47
CA ALA A 45 -0.32 5.85 -19.23
C ALA A 45 -0.88 4.60 -18.51
N VAL A 46 -0.81 4.54 -17.19
CA VAL A 46 -1.43 3.48 -16.37
C VAL A 46 -2.95 3.54 -16.49
N LEU A 47 -3.55 4.74 -16.39
CA LEU A 47 -5.00 4.93 -16.52
C LEU A 47 -5.49 4.57 -17.93
N ALA A 48 -4.78 4.97 -18.98
CA ALA A 48 -5.10 4.60 -20.36
C ALA A 48 -5.05 3.08 -20.60
N ALA A 49 -4.06 2.39 -20.05
CA ALA A 49 -3.98 0.94 -20.14
C ALA A 49 -5.15 0.26 -19.41
N GLN A 50 -5.56 0.79 -18.26
CA GLN A 50 -6.67 0.27 -17.47
C GLN A 50 -8.04 0.48 -18.15
N GLY A 51 -8.22 1.59 -18.86
CA GLY A 51 -9.43 1.87 -19.66
C GLY A 51 -9.43 1.23 -21.06
N SER A 52 -8.51 0.32 -21.33
CA SER A 52 -8.35 -0.26 -22.68
C SER A 52 -9.33 -1.40 -22.98
N LEU A 53 -9.40 -1.77 -24.30
CA LEU A 53 -10.17 -2.89 -24.81
C LEU A 53 -9.76 -4.26 -24.24
N MET A 54 -8.63 -4.34 -23.51
CA MET A 54 -8.20 -5.56 -22.84
C MET A 54 -9.24 -6.08 -21.83
N THR A 55 -10.14 -5.22 -21.35
CA THR A 55 -11.27 -5.61 -20.47
C THR A 55 -12.23 -6.61 -21.12
N ASN A 56 -12.31 -6.63 -22.46
CA ASN A 56 -13.24 -7.48 -23.20
C ASN A 56 -12.75 -8.94 -23.32
N LYS A 57 -11.46 -9.20 -23.04
CA LYS A 57 -10.87 -10.52 -23.31
C LYS A 57 -10.92 -11.45 -22.14
N TYR A 58 -11.59 -12.57 -22.30
CA TYR A 58 -11.59 -13.69 -21.35
C TYR A 58 -10.33 -14.55 -21.53
N ALA A 59 -9.49 -14.68 -20.49
CA ALA A 59 -8.16 -15.27 -20.62
C ALA A 59 -7.81 -16.22 -19.46
N GLU A 60 -8.74 -17.10 -19.05
CA GLU A 60 -8.48 -18.14 -18.03
C GLU A 60 -7.27 -18.99 -18.39
N GLY A 61 -6.49 -19.34 -17.38
CA GLY A 61 -5.21 -20.00 -17.53
C GLY A 61 -4.04 -19.02 -17.51
N TYR A 62 -2.95 -19.39 -18.17
CA TYR A 62 -1.67 -18.66 -18.17
C TYR A 62 -1.14 -18.48 -19.59
N PRO A 63 -0.19 -17.56 -19.86
CA PRO A 63 0.39 -17.37 -21.19
C PRO A 63 0.83 -18.68 -21.84
N GLY A 64 0.38 -18.91 -23.05
CA GLY A 64 0.63 -20.14 -23.82
C GLY A 64 -0.18 -21.38 -23.35
N LYS A 65 -0.98 -21.26 -22.29
CA LYS A 65 -1.81 -22.36 -21.72
C LYS A 65 -3.18 -21.80 -21.32
N ARG A 66 -3.88 -21.14 -22.23
CA ARG A 66 -5.22 -20.58 -22.01
C ARG A 66 -6.30 -21.59 -22.33
N TYR A 67 -7.43 -21.45 -21.65
CA TYR A 67 -8.65 -22.22 -21.97
C TYR A 67 -9.41 -21.67 -23.17
N TYR A 68 -9.12 -20.43 -23.59
CA TYR A 68 -9.80 -19.71 -24.66
C TYR A 68 -8.84 -19.33 -25.80
N GLY A 69 -9.33 -19.32 -27.04
CA GLY A 69 -8.60 -18.83 -28.19
C GLY A 69 -8.44 -17.30 -28.21
N GLY A 70 -7.60 -16.78 -29.11
CA GLY A 70 -7.41 -15.35 -29.33
C GLY A 70 -6.63 -14.61 -28.24
N CYS A 71 -5.79 -15.32 -27.49
CA CYS A 71 -5.07 -14.77 -26.32
C CYS A 71 -3.65 -14.26 -26.64
N GLN A 72 -3.20 -14.28 -27.91
CA GLN A 72 -1.82 -13.93 -28.27
C GLN A 72 -1.38 -12.56 -27.78
N HIS A 73 -2.25 -11.55 -27.82
CA HIS A 73 -1.92 -10.20 -27.39
C HIS A 73 -1.98 -10.03 -25.86
N VAL A 74 -2.94 -10.66 -25.18
CA VAL A 74 -3.00 -10.66 -23.71
C VAL A 74 -1.86 -11.47 -23.10
N ASP A 75 -1.41 -12.53 -23.76
CA ASP A 75 -0.20 -13.29 -23.38
C ASP A 75 1.04 -12.39 -23.43
N THR A 76 1.17 -11.58 -24.47
CA THR A 76 2.26 -10.60 -24.58
C THR A 76 2.25 -9.64 -23.40
N VAL A 77 1.09 -9.09 -23.05
CA VAL A 77 0.92 -8.13 -21.95
C VAL A 77 1.24 -8.76 -20.60
N GLU A 78 0.71 -9.97 -20.33
CA GLU A 78 0.98 -10.65 -19.07
C GLU A 78 2.44 -11.04 -18.92
N ASN A 79 3.08 -11.53 -19.99
CA ASN A 79 4.51 -11.82 -20.01
C ASN A 79 5.36 -10.56 -19.76
N LEU A 80 5.00 -9.40 -20.32
CA LEU A 80 5.68 -8.14 -20.04
C LEU A 80 5.55 -7.75 -18.55
N ALA A 81 4.37 -7.91 -17.96
CA ALA A 81 4.17 -7.63 -16.52
C ALA A 81 5.03 -8.56 -15.65
N ILE A 82 5.04 -9.87 -15.94
CA ILE A 82 5.84 -10.86 -15.23
C ILE A 82 7.33 -10.55 -15.34
N GLN A 83 7.85 -10.32 -16.56
CA GLN A 83 9.27 -10.07 -16.81
C GLN A 83 9.74 -8.78 -16.09
N ARG A 84 8.97 -7.69 -16.19
CA ARG A 84 9.29 -6.43 -15.56
C ARG A 84 9.27 -6.52 -14.02
N CYS A 85 8.30 -7.25 -13.46
CA CYS A 85 8.24 -7.49 -12.02
C CYS A 85 9.45 -8.33 -11.55
N LYS A 86 9.82 -9.38 -12.29
CA LYS A 86 11.05 -10.14 -12.03
C LYS A 86 12.30 -9.26 -12.07
N GLN A 87 12.38 -8.36 -13.05
CA GLN A 87 13.53 -7.45 -13.19
C GLN A 87 13.62 -6.46 -12.02
N ILE A 88 12.48 -5.97 -11.51
CA ILE A 88 12.44 -5.04 -10.37
C ILE A 88 12.89 -5.70 -9.07
N PHE A 89 12.35 -6.89 -8.77
CA PHE A 89 12.49 -7.51 -7.45
C PHE A 89 13.49 -8.66 -7.41
N GLY A 90 13.93 -9.19 -8.56
CA GLY A 90 14.82 -10.35 -8.63
C GLY A 90 14.14 -11.67 -8.29
N ALA A 91 12.81 -11.79 -8.44
CA ALA A 91 12.06 -12.97 -8.09
C ALA A 91 12.20 -14.11 -9.10
N GLU A 92 12.29 -15.34 -8.62
CA GLU A 92 12.35 -16.53 -9.47
C GLU A 92 11.04 -16.80 -10.20
N HIS A 93 9.91 -16.64 -9.49
CA HIS A 93 8.56 -16.76 -10.05
C HIS A 93 7.69 -15.57 -9.66
N VAL A 94 6.83 -15.15 -10.59
CA VAL A 94 5.91 -14.02 -10.43
C VAL A 94 4.55 -14.40 -11.01
N ASN A 95 3.49 -14.20 -10.23
CA ASN A 95 2.12 -14.25 -10.70
C ASN A 95 1.49 -12.86 -10.57
N VAL A 96 1.07 -12.27 -11.68
CA VAL A 96 0.50 -10.90 -11.76
C VAL A 96 -1.03 -10.89 -11.80
N GLN A 97 -1.67 -12.05 -11.75
CA GLN A 97 -3.13 -12.17 -11.85
C GLN A 97 -3.92 -11.78 -10.58
N PRO A 98 -3.36 -11.77 -9.34
CA PRO A 98 -4.16 -11.40 -8.17
C PRO A 98 -4.87 -10.05 -8.36
N HIS A 99 -6.20 -10.04 -8.11
CA HIS A 99 -7.03 -8.84 -8.22
C HIS A 99 -6.73 -7.83 -7.10
N SER A 100 -6.22 -8.31 -5.97
CA SER A 100 -5.87 -7.48 -4.81
C SER A 100 -4.69 -8.07 -4.02
N GLY A 101 -4.12 -7.27 -3.11
CA GLY A 101 -3.13 -7.77 -2.14
C GLY A 101 -3.70 -8.87 -1.24
N SER A 102 -4.98 -8.79 -0.87
CA SER A 102 -5.64 -9.82 -0.06
C SER A 102 -5.69 -11.17 -0.78
N GLN A 103 -5.99 -11.17 -2.08
CA GLN A 103 -5.97 -12.41 -2.88
C GLN A 103 -4.55 -12.92 -3.12
N ALA A 104 -3.56 -12.02 -3.25
CA ALA A 104 -2.15 -12.40 -3.31
C ALA A 104 -1.72 -13.12 -2.04
N ASN A 105 -2.04 -12.58 -0.86
CA ASN A 105 -1.78 -13.23 0.42
C ASN A 105 -2.54 -14.56 0.55
N MET A 106 -3.82 -14.59 0.18
CA MET A 106 -4.63 -15.81 0.23
C MET A 106 -4.03 -16.95 -0.61
N ALA A 107 -3.57 -16.64 -1.82
CA ALA A 107 -2.92 -17.63 -2.68
C ALA A 107 -1.61 -18.16 -2.07
N ALA A 108 -0.78 -17.28 -1.51
CA ALA A 108 0.45 -17.68 -0.82
C ALA A 108 0.15 -18.59 0.38
N TYR A 109 -0.84 -18.24 1.22
CA TYR A 109 -1.25 -19.09 2.33
C TYR A 109 -1.71 -20.47 1.86
N LEU A 110 -2.71 -20.51 0.97
CA LEU A 110 -3.33 -21.76 0.52
C LEU A 110 -2.36 -22.65 -0.27
N SER A 111 -1.29 -22.10 -0.84
CA SER A 111 -0.30 -22.88 -1.58
C SER A 111 0.47 -23.88 -0.70
N VAL A 112 0.60 -23.61 0.61
CA VAL A 112 1.41 -24.40 1.55
C VAL A 112 0.73 -24.69 2.89
N LEU A 113 -0.39 -24.04 3.19
CA LEU A 113 -1.14 -24.21 4.43
C LEU A 113 -2.49 -24.89 4.21
N LYS A 114 -2.99 -25.51 5.28
CA LYS A 114 -4.36 -26.06 5.38
C LYS A 114 -5.14 -25.27 6.44
N PRO A 115 -6.48 -25.20 6.33
CA PRO A 115 -7.31 -24.66 7.41
C PRO A 115 -6.94 -25.29 8.77
N GLY A 116 -6.79 -24.45 9.79
CA GLY A 116 -6.36 -24.86 11.14
C GLY A 116 -4.85 -24.80 11.37
N ASP A 117 -4.02 -24.67 10.35
CA ASP A 117 -2.58 -24.45 10.52
C ASP A 117 -2.32 -23.13 11.28
N THR A 118 -1.20 -23.07 12.01
CA THR A 118 -0.83 -21.89 12.78
C THR A 118 -0.05 -20.91 11.93
N ILE A 119 -0.41 -19.62 12.00
CA ILE A 119 0.36 -18.50 11.45
C ILE A 119 0.75 -17.54 12.58
N LEU A 120 1.92 -16.89 12.41
CA LEU A 120 2.39 -15.82 13.29
C LEU A 120 2.55 -14.56 12.44
N GLY A 121 1.77 -13.52 12.74
CA GLY A 121 1.77 -12.25 12.00
C GLY A 121 1.87 -11.04 12.89
N MET A 122 2.09 -9.85 12.31
CA MET A 122 2.07 -8.60 13.07
C MET A 122 0.65 -8.24 13.48
N ASP A 123 0.46 -7.89 14.75
CA ASP A 123 -0.83 -7.47 15.31
C ASP A 123 -1.39 -6.25 14.56
N LEU A 124 -2.68 -6.30 14.21
CA LEU A 124 -3.37 -5.22 13.49
C LEU A 124 -3.32 -3.89 14.25
N ALA A 125 -3.49 -3.93 15.56
CA ALA A 125 -3.46 -2.73 16.41
C ALA A 125 -2.05 -2.14 16.57
N GLN A 126 -1.02 -2.92 16.24
CA GLN A 126 0.38 -2.49 16.33
C GLN A 126 1.04 -2.28 14.95
N GLY A 127 0.24 -2.17 13.91
CA GLY A 127 0.70 -1.81 12.57
C GLY A 127 0.54 -2.89 11.51
N GLY A 128 0.08 -4.08 11.83
CA GLY A 128 -0.18 -5.17 10.87
C GLY A 128 -1.26 -4.85 9.84
N HIS A 129 -1.58 -5.82 9.00
CA HIS A 129 -2.66 -5.74 8.02
C HIS A 129 -3.76 -6.75 8.35
N LEU A 130 -4.99 -6.51 7.88
CA LEU A 130 -6.13 -7.43 8.08
C LEU A 130 -5.79 -8.87 7.68
N THR A 131 -5.08 -9.05 6.56
CA THR A 131 -4.71 -10.37 6.03
C THR A 131 -3.56 -11.05 6.77
N HIS A 132 -3.04 -10.44 7.84
CA HIS A 132 -1.98 -11.03 8.68
C HIS A 132 -2.55 -11.75 9.91
N GLY A 133 -3.84 -12.11 9.89
CA GLY A 133 -4.47 -12.92 10.94
C GLY A 133 -5.63 -12.24 11.68
N SER A 134 -6.15 -11.11 11.18
CA SER A 134 -7.32 -10.47 11.81
C SER A 134 -8.53 -11.41 11.82
N LYS A 135 -9.20 -11.51 12.97
CA LYS A 135 -10.34 -12.43 13.21
C LYS A 135 -11.51 -12.23 12.23
N VAL A 136 -11.66 -11.03 11.67
CA VAL A 136 -12.72 -10.69 10.71
C VAL A 136 -12.30 -10.91 9.25
N ASN A 137 -11.07 -11.36 9.02
CA ASN A 137 -10.50 -11.62 7.70
C ASN A 137 -10.35 -13.11 7.44
N PHE A 138 -10.30 -13.53 6.18
CA PHE A 138 -10.11 -14.95 5.81
C PHE A 138 -8.92 -15.59 6.55
N SER A 139 -7.84 -14.84 6.80
CA SER A 139 -6.65 -15.33 7.47
C SER A 139 -6.92 -15.72 8.93
N GLY A 140 -7.73 -14.95 9.65
CA GLY A 140 -8.15 -15.28 11.02
C GLY A 140 -9.33 -16.27 11.10
N ILE A 141 -10.08 -16.43 10.00
CA ILE A 141 -11.18 -17.42 9.90
C ILE A 141 -10.63 -18.82 9.61
N LEU A 142 -9.64 -18.93 8.72
CA LEU A 142 -9.09 -20.21 8.25
C LEU A 142 -7.97 -20.75 9.13
N PHE A 143 -7.18 -19.89 9.77
CA PHE A 143 -5.94 -20.27 10.43
C PHE A 143 -5.98 -19.97 11.94
N ARG A 144 -5.18 -20.73 12.70
CA ARG A 144 -4.89 -20.41 14.10
C ARG A 144 -3.84 -19.30 14.15
N VAL A 145 -4.18 -18.16 14.72
CA VAL A 145 -3.35 -16.97 14.68
C VAL A 145 -2.69 -16.68 16.01
N PHE A 146 -1.39 -16.42 15.94
CA PHE A 146 -0.62 -15.72 16.98
C PHE A 146 -0.12 -14.41 16.40
N SER A 147 0.04 -13.39 17.28
CA SER A 147 0.44 -12.06 16.81
C SER A 147 1.64 -11.55 17.60
N TYR A 148 2.61 -11.00 16.87
CA TYR A 148 3.70 -10.22 17.46
C TYR A 148 3.42 -8.73 17.32
N GLY A 149 4.03 -7.93 18.19
CA GLY A 149 3.91 -6.48 18.16
C GLY A 149 5.26 -5.79 18.17
N VAL A 150 5.25 -4.54 18.58
CA VAL A 150 6.43 -3.72 18.80
C VAL A 150 6.76 -3.66 20.28
N ASP A 151 7.99 -3.34 20.63
CA ASP A 151 8.42 -3.07 21.99
C ASP A 151 7.74 -1.80 22.53
N ARG A 152 7.45 -1.78 23.85
CA ARG A 152 6.70 -0.67 24.46
C ARG A 152 7.48 0.63 24.55
N GLU A 153 8.79 0.56 24.72
CA GLU A 153 9.64 1.73 24.91
C GLU A 153 10.13 2.29 23.59
N THR A 154 10.62 1.42 22.72
CA THR A 154 11.20 1.81 21.44
C THR A 154 10.16 1.95 20.31
N GLU A 155 8.97 1.34 20.50
CA GLU A 155 7.91 1.23 19.50
C GLU A 155 8.41 0.63 18.16
N THR A 156 9.46 -0.21 18.23
CA THR A 156 10.04 -0.96 17.12
C THR A 156 9.91 -2.46 17.33
N ILE A 157 10.06 -3.26 16.27
CA ILE A 157 9.96 -4.72 16.36
C ILE A 157 11.13 -5.25 17.21
N ASN A 158 10.80 -5.99 18.26
CA ASN A 158 11.77 -6.74 19.07
C ASN A 158 11.90 -8.15 18.49
N TYR A 159 12.95 -8.38 17.71
CA TYR A 159 13.17 -9.65 17.00
C TYR A 159 13.37 -10.84 17.93
N ASP A 160 13.94 -10.64 19.13
CA ASP A 160 14.13 -11.72 20.10
C ASP A 160 12.78 -12.12 20.73
N ALA A 161 11.89 -11.18 20.97
CA ALA A 161 10.53 -11.46 21.37
C ALA A 161 9.75 -12.22 20.29
N VAL A 162 9.93 -11.86 19.01
CA VAL A 162 9.34 -12.60 17.87
C VAL A 162 9.92 -14.02 17.79
N GLN A 163 11.22 -14.21 18.00
CA GLN A 163 11.87 -15.51 18.04
C GLN A 163 11.26 -16.41 19.13
N LYS A 164 11.17 -15.89 20.36
CA LYS A 164 10.60 -16.61 21.50
C LYS A 164 9.15 -17.03 21.21
N LEU A 165 8.34 -16.12 20.70
CA LEU A 165 6.94 -16.41 20.38
C LEU A 165 6.82 -17.45 19.26
N ALA A 166 7.70 -17.41 18.25
CA ALA A 166 7.74 -18.41 17.19
C ALA A 166 8.10 -19.80 17.72
N GLU A 167 9.05 -19.89 18.66
CA GLU A 167 9.42 -21.14 19.34
C GLU A 167 8.27 -21.72 20.18
N GLU A 168 7.49 -20.85 20.84
CA GLU A 168 6.34 -21.25 21.64
C GLU A 168 5.16 -21.75 20.79
N CYS A 169 4.78 -20.99 19.73
CA CYS A 169 3.59 -21.30 18.94
C CYS A 169 3.84 -22.20 17.73
N ARG A 170 5.10 -22.42 17.33
CA ARG A 170 5.50 -23.27 16.20
C ARG A 170 4.66 -23.04 14.95
N PRO A 171 4.67 -21.83 14.40
CA PRO A 171 3.83 -21.52 13.25
C PRO A 171 4.30 -22.28 12.01
N ARG A 172 3.37 -22.61 11.12
CA ARG A 172 3.70 -23.10 9.78
C ARG A 172 4.16 -21.98 8.85
N MET A 173 3.71 -20.74 9.12
CA MET A 173 4.12 -19.56 8.37
C MET A 173 4.32 -18.37 9.30
N LEU A 174 5.45 -17.70 9.14
CA LEU A 174 5.73 -16.38 9.69
C LEU A 174 5.37 -15.33 8.63
N VAL A 175 4.48 -14.38 9.01
CA VAL A 175 3.99 -13.33 8.12
C VAL A 175 4.56 -12.00 8.56
N VAL A 176 5.31 -11.36 7.66
CA VAL A 176 6.01 -10.10 7.89
C VAL A 176 5.46 -9.03 6.95
N GLY A 177 5.29 -7.83 7.46
CA GLY A 177 4.78 -6.68 6.72
C GLY A 177 3.88 -5.84 7.60
N ALA A 178 3.66 -4.59 7.19
CA ALA A 178 2.86 -3.67 7.98
C ALA A 178 2.16 -2.62 7.13
N SER A 179 1.04 -2.11 7.69
CA SER A 179 0.29 -0.97 7.15
C SER A 179 0.63 0.34 7.85
N ALA A 180 1.19 0.27 9.07
CA ALA A 180 1.47 1.45 9.90
C ALA A 180 2.79 1.33 10.69
N TYR A 181 3.77 0.64 10.16
CA TYR A 181 5.13 0.57 10.72
C TYR A 181 6.08 1.42 9.88
N SER A 182 6.74 2.38 10.51
CA SER A 182 7.53 3.41 9.82
C SER A 182 9.02 3.12 9.73
N ARG A 183 9.50 2.02 10.31
CA ARG A 183 10.92 1.66 10.35
C ARG A 183 11.27 0.56 9.35
N THR A 184 12.55 0.44 9.06
CA THR A 184 13.11 -0.61 8.19
C THR A 184 12.96 -1.98 8.84
N PHE A 185 12.66 -3.01 8.03
CA PHE A 185 12.61 -4.41 8.46
C PHE A 185 13.96 -5.10 8.29
N ASP A 186 14.34 -5.93 9.26
CA ASP A 186 15.49 -6.87 9.15
C ASP A 186 14.99 -8.22 8.60
N PHE A 187 14.94 -8.36 7.28
CA PHE A 187 14.48 -9.59 6.62
C PHE A 187 15.41 -10.78 6.86
N PRO A 188 16.76 -10.64 6.88
CA PRO A 188 17.66 -11.71 7.33
C PRO A 188 17.29 -12.28 8.70
N ARG A 189 16.99 -11.42 9.67
CA ARG A 189 16.61 -11.87 11.01
C ARG A 189 15.27 -12.60 11.01
N PHE A 190 14.28 -12.14 10.27
CA PHE A 190 13.02 -12.86 10.09
C PHE A 190 13.21 -14.23 9.42
N GLN A 191 14.11 -14.34 8.44
CA GLN A 191 14.45 -15.64 7.84
C GLN A 191 15.06 -16.61 8.86
N GLN A 192 15.97 -16.13 9.72
CA GLN A 192 16.55 -16.95 10.78
C GLN A 192 15.48 -17.47 11.74
N ILE A 193 14.55 -16.58 12.15
CA ILE A 193 13.42 -16.96 13.01
C ILE A 193 12.54 -18.02 12.34
N ALA A 194 12.15 -17.82 11.09
CA ALA A 194 11.32 -18.78 10.36
C ALA A 194 12.00 -20.14 10.22
N LYS A 195 13.29 -20.16 9.87
CA LYS A 195 14.07 -21.39 9.74
C LYS A 195 14.21 -22.14 11.07
N SER A 196 14.38 -21.44 12.19
CA SER A 196 14.56 -22.08 13.51
C SER A 196 13.36 -22.91 13.94
N VAL A 197 12.18 -22.60 13.42
CA VAL A 197 10.92 -23.29 13.72
C VAL A 197 10.35 -24.06 12.51
N SER A 198 11.10 -24.15 11.40
CA SER A 198 10.68 -24.80 10.14
C SER A 198 9.40 -24.19 9.55
N ALA A 199 9.22 -22.87 9.72
CA ALA A 199 8.11 -22.12 9.15
C ALA A 199 8.46 -21.58 7.76
N TYR A 200 7.46 -21.44 6.90
CA TYR A 200 7.57 -20.61 5.70
C TYR A 200 7.66 -19.14 6.09
N LEU A 201 8.39 -18.34 5.33
CA LEU A 201 8.44 -16.90 5.47
C LEU A 201 7.67 -16.23 4.32
N LEU A 202 6.58 -15.55 4.66
CA LEU A 202 5.85 -14.66 3.76
C LEU A 202 6.13 -13.21 4.14
N VAL A 203 6.53 -12.39 3.16
CA VAL A 203 6.73 -10.96 3.36
C VAL A 203 5.78 -10.16 2.47
N ASP A 204 4.86 -9.44 3.09
CA ASP A 204 3.94 -8.50 2.43
C ASP A 204 4.60 -7.12 2.36
N ILE A 205 5.06 -6.74 1.17
CA ILE A 205 5.73 -5.46 0.92
C ILE A 205 4.80 -4.37 0.37
N ALA A 206 3.49 -4.56 0.47
CA ALA A 206 2.51 -3.69 -0.19
C ALA A 206 2.76 -2.19 0.05
N HIS A 207 3.13 -1.79 1.27
CA HIS A 207 3.42 -0.39 1.59
C HIS A 207 4.77 0.11 1.06
N ILE A 208 5.79 -0.75 1.06
CA ILE A 208 7.18 -0.37 0.78
C ILE A 208 7.69 -0.83 -0.60
N ALA A 209 6.84 -1.43 -1.42
CA ALA A 209 7.25 -2.02 -2.70
C ALA A 209 7.91 -1.01 -3.65
N GLY A 210 7.43 0.24 -3.69
CA GLY A 210 8.06 1.30 -4.47
C GLY A 210 9.45 1.67 -3.96
N LEU A 211 9.65 1.69 -2.65
CA LEU A 211 10.96 1.96 -2.03
C LEU A 211 11.95 0.83 -2.32
N ILE A 212 11.50 -0.42 -2.27
CA ILE A 212 12.31 -1.60 -2.64
C ILE A 212 12.66 -1.55 -4.13
N ALA A 213 11.69 -1.26 -5.00
CA ALA A 213 11.92 -1.13 -6.45
C ALA A 213 12.96 -0.06 -6.79
N ALA A 214 13.07 0.99 -5.99
CA ALA A 214 14.04 2.06 -6.14
C ALA A 214 15.38 1.79 -5.42
N GLY A 215 15.54 0.65 -4.74
CA GLY A 215 16.74 0.32 -3.97
C GLY A 215 16.92 1.11 -2.67
N LEU A 216 15.83 1.69 -2.14
CA LEU A 216 15.84 2.57 -0.96
C LEU A 216 15.34 1.88 0.33
N HIS A 217 14.99 0.61 0.23
CA HIS A 217 14.64 -0.26 1.35
C HIS A 217 15.17 -1.67 1.04
N PRO A 218 15.60 -2.46 2.04
CA PRO A 218 16.03 -3.84 1.84
C PRO A 218 14.99 -4.65 1.07
N ASN A 219 15.45 -5.53 0.18
CA ASN A 219 14.60 -6.41 -0.61
C ASN A 219 14.46 -7.78 0.09
N PRO A 220 13.25 -8.25 0.41
CA PRO A 220 13.04 -9.54 1.08
C PRO A 220 13.13 -10.75 0.16
N VAL A 221 13.08 -10.59 -1.16
CA VAL A 221 13.02 -11.71 -2.12
C VAL A 221 14.11 -12.76 -1.91
N PRO A 222 15.38 -12.42 -1.61
CA PRO A 222 16.40 -13.43 -1.33
C PRO A 222 16.17 -14.25 -0.05
N TYR A 223 15.34 -13.75 0.86
CA TYR A 223 15.17 -14.32 2.20
C TYR A 223 13.83 -15.05 2.39
N ALA A 224 12.79 -14.64 1.66
CA ALA A 224 11.44 -15.14 1.83
C ALA A 224 11.10 -16.29 0.88
N ASP A 225 10.16 -17.13 1.29
CA ASP A 225 9.56 -18.15 0.42
C ASP A 225 8.50 -17.54 -0.49
N PHE A 226 7.75 -16.58 0.06
CA PHE A 226 6.74 -15.80 -0.63
C PHE A 226 6.92 -14.31 -0.36
N VAL A 227 6.77 -13.50 -1.40
CA VAL A 227 6.68 -12.05 -1.29
C VAL A 227 5.42 -11.59 -2.01
N THR A 228 4.57 -10.84 -1.32
CA THR A 228 3.34 -10.30 -1.90
C THR A 228 3.36 -8.79 -1.91
N THR A 229 2.64 -8.20 -2.84
CA THR A 229 2.48 -6.74 -2.89
C THR A 229 1.15 -6.34 -3.50
N THR A 230 0.72 -5.12 -3.17
CA THR A 230 -0.21 -4.34 -4.00
C THR A 230 0.55 -3.54 -5.03
N THR A 231 -0.13 -3.10 -6.10
CA THR A 231 0.50 -2.32 -7.16
C THR A 231 0.21 -0.82 -7.11
N HIS A 232 -0.72 -0.38 -6.24
CA HIS A 232 -1.31 0.97 -6.26
C HIS A 232 -0.86 1.92 -5.13
N LYS A 233 0.09 1.52 -4.27
CA LYS A 233 0.60 2.37 -3.18
C LYS A 233 1.89 3.08 -3.62
N THR A 234 3.01 2.79 -2.98
CA THR A 234 4.30 3.38 -3.39
C THR A 234 4.75 2.98 -4.79
N LEU A 235 4.29 1.84 -5.33
CA LEU A 235 4.54 1.46 -6.75
C LEU A 235 3.80 2.30 -7.77
N ARG A 236 2.80 3.09 -7.37
CA ARG A 236 2.08 4.05 -8.22
C ARG A 236 1.41 3.44 -9.47
N GLY A 237 0.99 2.19 -9.37
CA GLY A 237 0.30 1.45 -10.44
C GLY A 237 -1.22 1.37 -10.25
N PRO A 238 -1.89 0.49 -11.01
CA PRO A 238 -3.32 0.24 -10.86
C PRO A 238 -3.61 -0.51 -9.55
N ARG A 239 -4.87 -0.49 -9.09
CA ARG A 239 -5.30 -1.33 -8.00
C ARG A 239 -5.21 -2.80 -8.41
N GLY A 240 -4.44 -3.58 -7.65
CA GLY A 240 -4.20 -4.98 -7.92
C GLY A 240 -3.18 -5.56 -6.95
N GLY A 241 -2.85 -6.85 -7.10
CA GLY A 241 -1.86 -7.56 -6.33
C GLY A 241 -0.87 -8.35 -7.19
N VAL A 242 0.20 -8.80 -6.57
CA VAL A 242 1.22 -9.68 -7.16
C VAL A 242 1.70 -10.66 -6.10
N VAL A 243 1.95 -11.90 -6.50
CA VAL A 243 2.68 -12.89 -5.70
C VAL A 243 4.00 -13.19 -6.38
N MET A 244 5.06 -13.16 -5.60
CA MET A 244 6.40 -13.61 -5.97
C MET A 244 6.76 -14.78 -5.06
N CYS A 245 7.46 -15.78 -5.55
CA CYS A 245 7.89 -16.89 -4.72
C CYS A 245 9.16 -17.57 -5.30
N LYS A 246 9.74 -18.44 -4.50
CA LYS A 246 10.77 -19.38 -4.98
C LYS A 246 10.19 -20.32 -6.02
N ALA A 247 11.03 -20.81 -6.93
CA ALA A 247 10.62 -21.67 -8.05
C ALA A 247 9.87 -22.94 -7.60
N GLU A 248 10.25 -23.51 -6.47
CA GLU A 248 9.61 -24.70 -5.90
C GLU A 248 8.13 -24.53 -5.56
N HIS A 249 7.70 -23.28 -5.24
CA HIS A 249 6.31 -22.95 -4.90
C HIS A 249 5.48 -22.47 -6.10
N ALA A 250 6.11 -22.20 -7.24
CA ALA A 250 5.49 -21.59 -8.42
C ALA A 250 4.20 -22.31 -8.86
N LYS A 251 4.27 -23.62 -9.03
CA LYS A 251 3.12 -24.44 -9.47
C LYS A 251 1.95 -24.39 -8.49
N ALA A 252 2.23 -24.37 -7.18
CA ALA A 252 1.20 -24.31 -6.16
C ALA A 252 0.55 -22.93 -6.12
N VAL A 253 1.34 -21.85 -6.17
CA VAL A 253 0.84 -20.46 -6.24
C VAL A 253 -0.06 -20.27 -7.45
N ASP A 254 0.40 -20.66 -8.64
CA ASP A 254 -0.38 -20.52 -9.87
C ASP A 254 -1.70 -21.30 -9.79
N LYS A 255 -1.66 -22.54 -9.27
CA LYS A 255 -2.88 -23.35 -9.08
C LYS A 255 -3.88 -22.70 -8.13
N TYR A 256 -3.41 -22.07 -7.05
CA TYR A 256 -4.30 -21.42 -6.09
C TYR A 256 -4.78 -20.05 -6.55
N ILE A 257 -4.06 -19.36 -7.43
CA ILE A 257 -4.61 -18.19 -8.11
C ILE A 257 -5.70 -18.67 -9.10
N PHE A 258 -5.34 -19.49 -10.07
CA PHE A 258 -6.30 -20.05 -11.03
C PHE A 258 -6.09 -21.57 -11.17
N PRO A 259 -7.15 -22.37 -10.99
CA PRO A 259 -8.55 -22.01 -10.74
C PRO A 259 -8.94 -21.89 -9.25
N GLY A 260 -7.98 -21.82 -8.33
CA GLY A 260 -8.23 -21.97 -6.89
C GLY A 260 -9.14 -20.89 -6.28
N ILE A 261 -8.81 -19.61 -6.47
CA ILE A 261 -9.53 -18.48 -5.86
C ILE A 261 -10.03 -17.45 -6.88
N GLN A 262 -9.57 -17.51 -8.13
CA GLN A 262 -9.96 -16.62 -9.21
C GLN A 262 -10.33 -17.42 -10.46
N GLY A 263 -11.17 -16.82 -11.34
CA GLY A 263 -11.46 -17.24 -12.71
C GLY A 263 -10.66 -16.40 -13.71
N GLY A 264 -11.35 -15.75 -14.66
CA GLY A 264 -10.73 -14.91 -15.69
C GLY A 264 -9.93 -13.75 -15.10
N PRO A 265 -8.66 -13.58 -15.48
CA PRO A 265 -7.84 -12.48 -15.02
C PRO A 265 -8.30 -11.14 -15.62
N LEU A 266 -8.07 -10.05 -14.90
CA LEU A 266 -8.39 -8.70 -15.34
C LEU A 266 -7.29 -8.19 -16.28
N MET A 267 -7.40 -8.47 -17.58
CA MET A 267 -6.31 -8.22 -18.55
C MET A 267 -6.00 -6.74 -18.72
N HIS A 268 -6.98 -5.85 -18.60
CA HIS A 268 -6.78 -4.39 -18.58
C HIS A 268 -5.97 -3.93 -17.35
N VAL A 269 -6.19 -4.54 -16.18
CA VAL A 269 -5.40 -4.26 -14.97
C VAL A 269 -3.98 -4.82 -15.11
N ILE A 270 -3.80 -6.00 -15.72
CA ILE A 270 -2.47 -6.57 -15.98
C ILE A 270 -1.71 -5.70 -16.97
N ALA A 271 -2.37 -5.14 -18.00
CA ALA A 271 -1.77 -4.16 -18.90
C ALA A 271 -1.29 -2.92 -18.13
N ALA A 272 -2.11 -2.38 -17.25
CA ALA A 272 -1.76 -1.25 -16.40
C ALA A 272 -0.60 -1.57 -15.43
N LYS A 273 -0.55 -2.81 -14.86
CA LYS A 273 0.61 -3.29 -14.09
C LYS A 273 1.88 -3.31 -14.93
N ALA A 274 1.80 -3.81 -16.17
CA ALA A 274 2.95 -3.85 -17.07
C ALA A 274 3.50 -2.44 -17.36
N VAL A 275 2.63 -1.43 -17.52
CA VAL A 275 3.03 -0.02 -17.69
C VAL A 275 3.68 0.50 -16.40
N ALA A 276 3.05 0.32 -15.24
CA ALA A 276 3.57 0.78 -13.97
C ALA A 276 4.95 0.18 -13.64
N PHE A 277 5.16 -1.10 -13.95
CA PHE A 277 6.46 -1.75 -13.78
C PHE A 277 7.51 -1.20 -14.75
N LYS A 278 7.13 -0.80 -15.97
CA LYS A 278 8.04 -0.10 -16.89
C LYS A 278 8.46 1.25 -16.33
N GLU A 279 7.53 2.00 -15.75
CA GLU A 279 7.84 3.26 -15.07
C GLU A 279 8.75 3.05 -13.86
N ALA A 280 8.48 2.01 -13.04
CA ALA A 280 9.27 1.68 -11.86
C ALA A 280 10.74 1.31 -12.17
N LEU A 281 11.03 0.83 -13.36
CA LEU A 281 12.40 0.56 -13.86
C LEU A 281 13.16 1.81 -14.29
N SER A 282 12.52 2.99 -14.29
CA SER A 282 13.15 4.22 -14.78
C SER A 282 13.93 4.97 -13.68
N PRO A 283 15.02 5.69 -14.05
CA PRO A 283 15.72 6.56 -13.10
C PRO A 283 14.83 7.68 -12.52
N ALA A 284 13.78 8.08 -13.23
CA ALA A 284 12.82 9.06 -12.75
C ALA A 284 12.03 8.53 -11.56
N PHE A 285 11.68 7.24 -11.56
CA PHE A 285 11.00 6.60 -10.44
C PHE A 285 11.89 6.52 -9.19
N THR A 286 13.18 6.24 -9.35
CA THR A 286 14.13 6.27 -8.24
C THR A 286 14.21 7.66 -7.60
N ARG A 287 14.33 8.73 -8.41
CA ARG A 287 14.31 10.11 -7.90
C ARG A 287 13.00 10.46 -7.21
N TYR A 288 11.87 10.00 -7.74
CA TYR A 288 10.56 10.17 -7.09
C TYR A 288 10.53 9.51 -5.72
N GLN A 289 11.00 8.27 -5.57
CA GLN A 289 11.01 7.56 -4.28
C GLN A 289 11.99 8.19 -3.27
N GLN A 290 13.11 8.75 -3.73
CA GLN A 290 14.00 9.54 -2.90
C GLN A 290 13.28 10.77 -2.33
N GLN A 291 12.50 11.48 -3.15
CA GLN A 291 11.70 12.61 -2.71
C GLN A 291 10.58 12.18 -1.74
N VAL A 292 9.97 11.02 -1.96
CA VAL A 292 8.97 10.46 -1.02
C VAL A 292 9.56 10.30 0.38
N ILE A 293 10.75 9.73 0.51
CA ILE A 293 11.41 9.54 1.81
C ILE A 293 11.82 10.91 2.40
N ALA A 294 12.40 11.80 1.59
CA ALA A 294 12.80 13.14 2.05
C ALA A 294 11.61 13.92 2.62
N ASN A 295 10.50 13.92 1.89
CA ASN A 295 9.25 14.55 2.32
C ASN A 295 8.69 13.94 3.61
N ALA A 296 8.69 12.61 3.74
CA ALA A 296 8.23 11.93 4.95
C ALA A 296 9.07 12.33 6.17
N LYS A 297 10.39 12.40 6.03
CA LYS A 297 11.29 12.82 7.11
C LYS A 297 11.03 14.26 7.55
N VAL A 298 10.84 15.19 6.61
CA VAL A 298 10.53 16.60 6.94
C VAL A 298 9.17 16.73 7.62
N LEU A 299 8.14 15.99 7.16
CA LEU A 299 6.85 15.96 7.84
C LEU A 299 6.97 15.43 9.27
N ALA A 300 7.65 14.31 9.47
CA ALA A 300 7.83 13.71 10.79
C ALA A 300 8.60 14.64 11.73
N GLN A 301 9.73 15.19 11.29
CA GLN A 301 10.53 16.09 12.10
C GLN A 301 9.79 17.39 12.45
N GLY A 302 9.11 18.00 11.47
CA GLY A 302 8.35 19.22 11.71
C GLY A 302 7.19 19.05 12.68
N LEU A 303 6.59 17.84 12.76
CA LEU A 303 5.57 17.51 13.77
C LEU A 303 6.20 17.26 15.14
N LEU A 304 7.35 16.57 15.21
CA LEU A 304 8.13 16.42 16.45
C LEU A 304 8.54 17.78 17.05
N ASP A 305 9.03 18.71 16.24
CA ASP A 305 9.45 20.05 16.65
C ASP A 305 8.26 20.86 17.25
N ARG A 306 7.02 20.50 16.92
CA ARG A 306 5.78 21.08 17.49
C ARG A 306 5.25 20.30 18.69
N GLY A 307 6.03 19.34 19.19
CA GLY A 307 5.71 18.57 20.37
C GLY A 307 4.64 17.51 20.16
N TYR A 308 4.41 17.06 18.92
CA TYR A 308 3.63 15.83 18.66
C TYR A 308 4.53 14.61 18.86
N LYS A 309 3.92 13.50 19.26
CA LYS A 309 4.63 12.23 19.36
C LYS A 309 4.51 11.47 18.04
N ILE A 310 5.64 11.15 17.40
CA ILE A 310 5.70 10.23 16.26
C ILE A 310 6.11 8.85 16.78
N VAL A 311 5.30 7.84 16.50
CA VAL A 311 5.57 6.46 16.92
C VAL A 311 6.94 6.03 16.41
N SER A 312 7.72 5.36 17.24
CA SER A 312 9.13 5.00 17.04
C SER A 312 10.09 6.20 16.81
N GLY A 313 9.68 7.42 17.17
CA GLY A 313 10.53 8.62 17.10
C GLY A 313 10.82 9.13 15.69
N GLY A 314 10.11 8.66 14.63
CA GLY A 314 10.32 9.14 13.26
C GLY A 314 9.97 8.13 12.17
N THR A 315 10.58 8.29 10.98
CA THR A 315 10.32 7.40 9.85
C THR A 315 11.57 7.17 8.98
N ASP A 316 11.71 5.93 8.50
CA ASP A 316 12.67 5.51 7.48
C ASP A 316 11.99 5.33 6.11
N THR A 317 10.66 5.41 6.05
CA THR A 317 9.84 5.07 4.89
C THR A 317 9.03 6.26 4.39
N HIS A 318 7.92 6.02 3.71
CA HIS A 318 6.99 6.99 3.16
C HIS A 318 5.88 7.41 4.12
N LEU A 319 5.77 6.77 5.28
CA LEU A 319 4.68 7.00 6.23
C LEU A 319 5.20 7.27 7.63
N MET A 320 4.36 7.91 8.43
CA MET A 320 4.51 8.07 9.86
C MET A 320 3.17 7.87 10.56
N LEU A 321 3.24 7.42 11.81
CA LEU A 321 2.09 7.30 12.71
C LEU A 321 2.25 8.33 13.82
N MET A 322 1.34 9.29 13.89
CA MET A 322 1.32 10.35 14.89
C MET A 322 0.40 9.93 16.05
N ASN A 323 0.97 9.82 17.23
CA ASN A 323 0.25 9.58 18.48
C ASN A 323 -0.18 10.92 19.08
N LEU A 324 -1.48 11.10 19.29
CA LEU A 324 -2.11 12.34 19.73
C LEU A 324 -2.48 12.37 21.21
N THR A 325 -2.16 11.30 21.96
CA THR A 325 -2.50 11.19 23.40
C THR A 325 -1.90 12.31 24.23
N ASN A 326 -0.67 12.73 23.94
CA ASN A 326 0.00 13.84 24.64
C ASN A 326 -0.61 15.23 24.36
N LYS A 327 -1.49 15.34 23.37
CA LYS A 327 -2.26 16.56 23.06
C LYS A 327 -3.72 16.47 23.51
N GLY A 328 -4.14 15.34 24.08
CA GLY A 328 -5.53 15.12 24.49
C GLY A 328 -6.52 15.06 23.33
N ILE A 329 -6.06 14.66 22.13
CA ILE A 329 -6.85 14.61 20.90
C ILE A 329 -7.00 13.14 20.49
N THR A 330 -8.18 12.74 20.07
CA THR A 330 -8.41 11.41 19.48
C THR A 330 -8.11 11.41 17.99
N GLY A 331 -7.79 10.22 17.44
CA GLY A 331 -7.63 10.07 15.99
C GLY A 331 -8.90 10.46 15.23
N LYS A 332 -10.09 10.15 15.79
CA LYS A 332 -11.38 10.53 15.19
C LYS A 332 -11.59 12.04 15.12
N GLU A 333 -11.25 12.78 16.19
CA GLU A 333 -11.36 14.24 16.19
C GLU A 333 -10.37 14.88 15.20
N ALA A 334 -9.13 14.39 15.17
CA ALA A 334 -8.11 14.88 14.26
C ALA A 334 -8.48 14.62 12.78
N ASP A 335 -8.92 13.40 12.45
CA ASP A 335 -9.35 13.02 11.10
C ASP A 335 -10.52 13.88 10.63
N ALA A 336 -11.52 14.11 11.49
CA ALA A 336 -12.67 14.95 11.17
C ALA A 336 -12.29 16.43 10.93
N ALA A 337 -11.49 17.03 11.82
CA ALA A 337 -11.10 18.44 11.71
C ALA A 337 -10.20 18.70 10.49
N LEU A 338 -9.20 17.81 10.27
CA LEU A 338 -8.32 17.87 9.10
C LEU A 338 -9.13 17.70 7.80
N GLY A 339 -10.10 16.78 7.79
CA GLY A 339 -10.99 16.56 6.64
C GLY A 339 -11.80 17.80 6.26
N VAL A 340 -12.35 18.53 7.25
CA VAL A 340 -13.05 19.81 7.04
C VAL A 340 -12.08 20.85 6.46
N ALA A 341 -10.86 20.92 6.99
CA ALA A 341 -9.82 21.83 6.51
C ALA A 341 -9.18 21.39 5.17
N GLY A 342 -9.70 20.36 4.50
CA GLY A 342 -9.19 19.91 3.19
C GLY A 342 -7.88 19.12 3.25
N ILE A 343 -7.48 18.63 4.41
CA ILE A 343 -6.30 17.79 4.63
C ILE A 343 -6.78 16.37 4.94
N ILE A 344 -6.51 15.42 4.05
CA ILE A 344 -7.05 14.06 4.13
C ILE A 344 -5.99 13.11 4.69
N VAL A 345 -6.30 12.55 5.85
CA VAL A 345 -5.51 11.54 6.56
C VAL A 345 -6.41 10.34 6.89
N ASN A 346 -5.92 9.39 7.69
CA ASN A 346 -6.81 8.41 8.32
C ASN A 346 -6.50 8.27 9.81
N LYS A 347 -7.55 8.18 10.64
CA LYS A 347 -7.36 7.76 12.02
C LYS A 347 -6.73 6.37 12.07
N ASN A 348 -5.87 6.13 13.03
CA ASN A 348 -5.15 4.87 13.19
C ASN A 348 -4.86 4.58 14.66
N ALA A 349 -5.07 3.34 15.07
CA ALA A 349 -4.61 2.90 16.39
C ALA A 349 -3.08 3.07 16.49
N VAL A 350 -2.61 3.45 17.66
CA VAL A 350 -1.19 3.47 18.00
C VAL A 350 -0.81 2.19 18.76
N PRO A 351 0.46 1.78 18.81
CA PRO A 351 0.86 0.64 19.62
C PRO A 351 0.34 0.78 21.04
N TYR A 352 -0.27 -0.32 21.55
CA TYR A 352 -0.87 -0.38 22.88
C TYR A 352 -1.99 0.65 23.12
N ASP A 353 -2.74 0.98 22.07
CA ASP A 353 -3.86 1.91 22.14
C ASP A 353 -4.95 1.41 23.10
N GLU A 354 -5.34 2.27 24.03
CA GLU A 354 -6.42 2.00 24.99
C GLU A 354 -7.82 2.32 24.42
N LYS A 355 -7.87 3.01 23.27
CA LYS A 355 -9.13 3.37 22.62
C LYS A 355 -9.55 2.33 21.59
N PRO A 356 -10.87 2.15 21.40
CA PRO A 356 -11.36 1.24 20.37
C PRO A 356 -10.96 1.74 18.95
N PRO A 357 -10.82 0.84 17.97
CA PRO A 357 -10.38 1.21 16.59
C PRO A 357 -11.25 2.28 15.92
N ALA A 358 -12.52 2.38 16.28
CA ALA A 358 -13.44 3.40 15.75
C ALA A 358 -13.10 4.83 16.21
N VAL A 359 -12.36 4.97 17.32
CA VAL A 359 -11.92 6.25 17.88
C VAL A 359 -10.43 6.47 17.60
N ALA A 360 -9.58 5.50 17.96
CA ALA A 360 -8.13 5.50 17.86
C ALA A 360 -7.46 6.70 18.59
N SER A 361 -6.18 6.56 18.89
CA SER A 361 -5.39 7.62 19.56
C SER A 361 -4.42 8.32 18.61
N GLY A 362 -4.42 7.97 17.34
CA GLY A 362 -3.50 8.56 16.37
C GLY A 362 -4.10 8.73 14.98
N ILE A 363 -3.29 9.34 14.13
CA ILE A 363 -3.51 9.44 12.68
C ILE A 363 -2.26 8.96 11.94
N ARG A 364 -2.48 8.35 10.78
CA ARG A 364 -1.40 7.96 9.87
C ARG A 364 -1.31 8.97 8.74
N LEU A 365 -0.08 9.41 8.44
CA LEU A 365 0.23 10.31 7.34
C LEU A 365 1.26 9.66 6.42
N GLY A 366 1.26 10.05 5.15
CA GLY A 366 2.23 9.60 4.16
C GLY A 366 2.49 10.65 3.09
N SER A 367 3.63 10.53 2.44
CA SER A 367 4.14 11.49 1.46
C SER A 367 3.99 11.11 -0.02
N PRO A 368 3.52 9.89 -0.43
CA PRO A 368 3.55 9.50 -1.84
C PRO A 368 2.78 10.44 -2.76
N ILE A 369 1.54 10.80 -2.42
CA ILE A 369 0.70 11.67 -3.26
C ILE A 369 1.30 13.07 -3.42
N VAL A 370 1.69 13.72 -2.32
CA VAL A 370 2.26 15.07 -2.38
C VAL A 370 3.59 15.09 -3.14
N SER A 371 4.37 14.01 -3.06
CA SER A 371 5.58 13.83 -3.88
C SER A 371 5.26 13.60 -5.36
N THR A 372 4.18 12.85 -5.67
CA THR A 372 3.71 12.67 -7.06
C THR A 372 3.25 14.00 -7.68
N ARG A 373 2.68 14.90 -6.88
CA ARG A 373 2.34 16.28 -7.29
C ARG A 373 3.57 17.17 -7.53
N GLY A 374 4.78 16.74 -7.14
CA GLY A 374 6.01 17.51 -7.27
C GLY A 374 6.34 18.41 -6.08
N MET A 375 5.60 18.29 -4.98
CA MET A 375 5.91 18.98 -3.72
C MET A 375 7.20 18.44 -3.11
N LYS A 376 7.98 19.32 -2.50
CA LYS A 376 9.28 19.03 -1.88
C LYS A 376 9.29 19.46 -0.42
N GLU A 377 10.47 19.51 0.18
CA GLU A 377 10.69 19.78 1.60
C GLU A 377 10.13 21.13 2.06
N ALA A 378 10.11 22.14 1.20
CA ALA A 378 9.54 23.46 1.52
C ALA A 378 8.03 23.37 1.75
N GLU A 379 7.32 22.67 0.84
CA GLU A 379 5.88 22.44 0.95
C GLU A 379 5.53 21.54 2.13
N MET A 380 6.42 20.59 2.49
CA MET A 380 6.21 19.76 3.68
C MET A 380 6.21 20.60 4.96
N LYS A 381 7.07 21.61 5.07
CA LYS A 381 7.07 22.55 6.20
C LYS A 381 5.78 23.37 6.25
N GLU A 382 5.27 23.80 5.09
CA GLU A 382 3.98 24.48 4.96
C GLU A 382 2.84 23.55 5.43
N ILE A 383 2.79 22.31 4.96
CA ILE A 383 1.81 21.29 5.35
C ILE A 383 1.83 21.02 6.86
N VAL A 384 3.02 20.89 7.46
CA VAL A 384 3.17 20.75 8.92
C VAL A 384 2.52 21.93 9.66
N GLY A 385 2.73 23.15 9.18
CA GLY A 385 2.08 24.35 9.75
C GLY A 385 0.56 24.32 9.67
N LEU A 386 0.02 23.88 8.53
CA LEU A 386 -1.42 23.73 8.33
C LEU A 386 -2.01 22.64 9.25
N VAL A 387 -1.37 21.48 9.33
CA VAL A 387 -1.80 20.37 10.21
C VAL A 387 -1.81 20.82 11.67
N ASP A 388 -0.74 21.45 12.13
CA ASP A 388 -0.62 21.94 13.51
C ASP A 388 -1.71 22.97 13.85
N ARG A 389 -1.95 23.95 12.96
CA ARG A 389 -2.98 24.97 13.13
C ARG A 389 -4.39 24.37 13.24
N VAL A 390 -4.72 23.37 12.41
CA VAL A 390 -5.99 22.65 12.48
C VAL A 390 -6.14 21.92 13.82
N LEU A 391 -5.10 21.21 14.26
CA LEU A 391 -5.19 20.41 15.48
C LEU A 391 -5.30 21.30 16.74
N GLN A 392 -4.64 22.44 16.75
CA GLN A 392 -4.73 23.41 17.85
C GLN A 392 -6.10 24.10 17.90
N HIS A 393 -6.73 24.36 16.75
CA HIS A 393 -8.00 25.11 16.62
C HIS A 393 -9.13 24.26 16.04
N ARG A 394 -9.14 22.94 16.31
CA ARG A 394 -10.02 21.96 15.69
C ARG A 394 -11.52 22.19 15.86
N GLN A 395 -11.92 23.05 16.79
CA GLN A 395 -13.30 23.42 17.07
C GLN A 395 -13.67 24.81 16.54
N ASP A 396 -12.73 25.53 15.89
CA ASP A 396 -12.96 26.87 15.35
C ASP A 396 -13.24 26.80 13.84
N PRO A 397 -14.51 26.94 13.39
CA PRO A 397 -14.87 26.84 11.98
C PRO A 397 -14.17 27.89 11.10
N ALA A 398 -13.86 29.07 11.62
CA ALA A 398 -13.20 30.12 10.86
C ALA A 398 -11.76 29.75 10.54
N VAL A 399 -11.03 29.21 11.52
CA VAL A 399 -9.66 28.71 11.32
C VAL A 399 -9.65 27.52 10.36
N LEU A 400 -10.60 26.59 10.48
CA LEU A 400 -10.67 25.44 9.58
C LEU A 400 -10.92 25.88 8.13
N GLU A 401 -11.77 26.89 7.92
CA GLU A 401 -12.04 27.45 6.59
C GLU A 401 -10.82 28.18 6.02
N GLU A 402 -10.12 28.99 6.82
CA GLU A 402 -8.88 29.64 6.39
C GLU A 402 -7.83 28.61 5.94
N VAL A 403 -7.65 27.52 6.73
CA VAL A 403 -6.72 26.45 6.38
C VAL A 403 -7.19 25.73 5.12
N ARG A 404 -8.49 25.51 4.92
CA ARG A 404 -9.05 24.92 3.71
C ARG A 404 -8.69 25.72 2.46
N ILE A 405 -8.79 27.06 2.55
CA ILE A 405 -8.39 27.96 1.46
C ILE A 405 -6.90 27.85 1.18
N GLN A 406 -6.06 27.83 2.24
CA GLN A 406 -4.60 27.72 2.10
C GLN A 406 -4.20 26.36 1.52
N ALA A 407 -4.82 25.27 1.96
CA ALA A 407 -4.59 23.92 1.43
C ALA A 407 -4.93 23.84 -0.07
N LYS A 408 -6.08 24.41 -0.47
CA LYS A 408 -6.47 24.50 -1.88
C LYS A 408 -5.49 25.34 -2.70
N ALA A 409 -5.06 26.48 -2.18
CA ALA A 409 -4.06 27.34 -2.84
C ALA A 409 -2.71 26.62 -3.02
N LEU A 410 -2.25 25.89 -1.99
CA LEU A 410 -1.05 25.04 -2.10
C LEU A 410 -1.22 23.97 -3.20
N CYS A 411 -2.36 23.26 -3.21
CA CYS A 411 -2.66 22.27 -4.22
C CYS A 411 -2.65 22.84 -5.65
N SER A 412 -3.15 24.06 -5.84
CA SER A 412 -3.21 24.72 -7.16
C SER A 412 -1.83 25.06 -7.72
N ARG A 413 -0.81 25.24 -6.87
CA ARG A 413 0.59 25.40 -7.30
C ARG A 413 1.19 24.10 -7.87
N PHE A 414 0.59 22.95 -7.55
CA PHE A 414 1.07 21.60 -7.92
C PHE A 414 -0.07 20.77 -8.49
N PRO A 415 -0.52 21.03 -9.72
CA PRO A 415 -1.63 20.29 -10.35
C PRO A 415 -1.27 18.82 -10.53
N ILE A 416 -2.26 17.93 -10.38
CA ILE A 416 -2.08 16.46 -10.43
C ILE A 416 -1.65 16.00 -11.82
N PHE A 417 -2.34 16.50 -12.84
CA PHE A 417 -2.04 16.27 -14.24
C PHE A 417 -1.77 17.63 -14.86
N HIS A 418 -0.59 17.80 -15.46
CA HIS A 418 -0.40 18.89 -16.39
C HIS A 418 -1.43 18.71 -17.50
N THR A 419 -2.27 19.72 -17.74
CA THR A 419 -3.17 19.76 -18.88
C THR A 419 -2.39 19.33 -20.12
N TYR A 420 -2.86 18.25 -20.74
CA TYR A 420 -2.34 17.74 -22.00
C TYR A 420 -2.65 18.71 -23.13
#